data_ddb54e8822adb29a002a952cf00fc3d8
#
_entry.id   ddb54e8822adb29a002a952cf00fc3d8
#
_cell.length_a   1.000
_cell.length_b   1.000
_cell.length_c   1.000
_cell.angle_alpha   90.00
_cell.angle_beta   90.00
_cell.angle_gamma   90.00
#
_symmetry.space_group_name_H-M   'P 1'
#
loop_
_entity.id
_entity.type
_entity.pdbx_description
1 polymer ?
#
loop_
_entity_poly.entity_id
_entity_poly.type
_entity_poly.pdbx_seq_one_letter_code
_entity_poly.pdbx_strand_id
1 'polypeptide(L)'
;MGLWNYYSRLVKWVFMRPSLGLPHSLLRKGHTLSNIFGKEEFAMKQEHRQKSGTWSLQRKLLGKALVCGFLLAVGASFFPFAAACAQLPQNVVRLHVVAHSNREEDQAVKLLVRDAVLEEASRWYEGAATMEEASAALCVHLESLGDTARQTLADQDMDYSATAQMTEMYFSTRDYGSFRLPAGRYRTLRITLGEGAGKNWWCVVFPSLCLPAASQEEALLALPEAEREIVENSQAYQVKFKVVELWESLREWLRG
;
A
#
# COMPACT_ATOMS: atom_id res chain seq x y z
N MET A 1 -26.87 -33.30 -21.94
CA MET A 1 -28.14 -33.74 -22.54
C MET A 1 -28.05 -35.16 -23.15
N GLY A 2 -27.30 -36.13 -22.61
CA GLY A 2 -27.07 -37.44 -23.25
C GLY A 2 -27.39 -38.69 -22.42
N LEU A 3 -27.51 -38.59 -21.10
CA LEU A 3 -27.65 -39.77 -20.25
C LEU A 3 -29.08 -40.11 -19.83
N TRP A 4 -30.04 -39.20 -20.00
CA TRP A 4 -31.45 -39.44 -19.66
C TRP A 4 -32.20 -40.25 -20.72
N ASN A 5 -31.74 -40.21 -21.96
CA ASN A 5 -32.36 -40.96 -23.08
C ASN A 5 -31.95 -42.45 -23.11
N TYR A 6 -30.88 -42.84 -22.44
CA TYR A 6 -30.42 -44.23 -22.40
C TYR A 6 -31.23 -45.06 -21.39
N TYR A 7 -31.57 -44.47 -20.26
CA TYR A 7 -32.36 -45.15 -19.21
C TYR A 7 -33.84 -45.35 -19.57
N SER A 8 -34.44 -44.44 -20.32
CA SER A 8 -35.83 -44.56 -20.73
C SER A 8 -36.05 -45.68 -21.77
N ARG A 9 -35.03 -46.04 -22.57
CA ARG A 9 -35.09 -47.15 -23.54
C ARG A 9 -34.88 -48.50 -22.88
N LEU A 10 -34.10 -48.61 -21.84
CA LEU A 10 -33.85 -49.87 -21.13
C LEU A 10 -35.07 -50.34 -20.32
N VAL A 11 -35.79 -49.40 -19.71
CA VAL A 11 -37.01 -49.69 -18.93
C VAL A 11 -38.15 -50.11 -19.82
N LYS A 12 -38.29 -49.59 -21.07
CA LYS A 12 -39.30 -50.05 -22.03
C LYS A 12 -39.05 -51.43 -22.60
N TRP A 13 -37.79 -51.90 -22.65
CA TRP A 13 -37.46 -53.23 -23.22
C TRP A 13 -37.74 -54.38 -22.24
N VAL A 14 -37.72 -54.13 -20.95
CA VAL A 14 -38.02 -55.12 -19.90
C VAL A 14 -39.51 -55.33 -19.68
N PHE A 15 -40.39 -54.36 -20.07
CA PHE A 15 -41.81 -54.42 -19.83
C PHE A 15 -42.67 -54.88 -21.06
N MET A 16 -42.05 -55.20 -22.22
CA MET A 16 -42.77 -55.52 -23.44
C MET A 16 -42.41 -56.91 -24.01
N ARG A 17 -42.48 -57.97 -23.16
CA ARG A 17 -42.62 -59.36 -23.65
C ARG A 17 -43.72 -60.04 -22.89
N PRO A 18 -44.88 -60.22 -23.53
CA PRO A 18 -45.86 -61.21 -23.05
C PRO A 18 -45.46 -62.63 -23.50
N SER A 19 -45.68 -63.58 -22.61
CA SER A 19 -45.67 -65.02 -22.84
C SER A 19 -44.31 -65.75 -22.82
N LEU A 20 -43.88 -66.05 -21.64
CA LEU A 20 -43.20 -67.29 -21.31
C LEU A 20 -43.79 -67.76 -19.97
N GLY A 21 -44.55 -68.90 -20.03
CA GLY A 21 -45.21 -69.53 -18.89
C GLY A 21 -44.26 -69.93 -17.83
N LEU A 22 -44.28 -69.20 -16.74
CA LEU A 22 -43.56 -69.50 -15.51
C LEU A 22 -44.38 -70.45 -14.65
N PRO A 23 -43.83 -71.54 -14.12
CA PRO A 23 -44.54 -72.48 -13.28
C PRO A 23 -45.01 -71.81 -11.98
N HIS A 24 -46.22 -72.11 -11.54
CA HIS A 24 -46.93 -71.61 -10.35
C HIS A 24 -46.18 -71.76 -9.00
N SER A 25 -45.05 -72.45 -8.99
CA SER A 25 -44.20 -72.66 -7.79
C SER A 25 -43.35 -71.49 -7.39
N LEU A 26 -43.16 -70.45 -8.22
CA LEU A 26 -42.30 -69.29 -7.93
C LEU A 26 -43.04 -68.09 -7.30
N LEU A 27 -44.39 -68.14 -7.27
CA LEU A 27 -45.19 -67.04 -6.68
C LEU A 27 -45.19 -67.02 -5.14
N ARG A 28 -44.60 -68.05 -4.48
CA ARG A 28 -44.49 -68.07 -3.01
C ARG A 28 -43.26 -67.41 -2.43
N LYS A 29 -42.34 -66.80 -3.24
CA LYS A 29 -41.14 -66.11 -2.85
C LYS A 29 -41.15 -64.61 -3.10
N GLY A 30 -42.36 -64.01 -3.27
CA GLY A 30 -42.49 -62.58 -3.51
C GLY A 30 -41.92 -61.67 -2.40
N HIS A 31 -41.82 -62.15 -1.16
CA HIS A 31 -41.25 -61.41 -0.03
C HIS A 31 -39.72 -61.30 -0.06
N THR A 32 -39.04 -62.13 -0.83
CA THR A 32 -37.55 -62.12 -0.85
C THR A 32 -36.99 -61.14 -1.88
N LEU A 33 -37.71 -60.92 -2.99
CA LEU A 33 -37.25 -60.01 -4.04
C LEU A 33 -37.46 -58.52 -3.64
N SER A 34 -38.59 -58.20 -2.96
CA SER A 34 -38.85 -56.84 -2.48
C SER A 34 -37.80 -56.39 -1.44
N ASN A 35 -37.31 -57.31 -0.60
CA ASN A 35 -36.26 -57.03 0.38
C ASN A 35 -34.88 -56.87 -0.25
N ILE A 36 -34.61 -57.49 -1.38
CA ILE A 36 -33.31 -57.33 -2.09
C ILE A 36 -33.31 -55.99 -2.84
N PHE A 37 -34.37 -55.66 -3.58
CA PHE A 37 -34.48 -54.38 -4.30
C PHE A 37 -34.52 -53.18 -3.33
N GLY A 38 -35.20 -53.29 -2.18
CA GLY A 38 -35.23 -52.23 -1.17
C GLY A 38 -33.87 -52.01 -0.52
N LYS A 39 -33.05 -53.06 -0.34
CA LYS A 39 -31.69 -52.90 0.21
C LYS A 39 -30.71 -52.26 -0.77
N GLU A 40 -30.82 -52.59 -2.06
CA GLU A 40 -29.97 -51.98 -3.10
C GLU A 40 -30.34 -50.52 -3.33
N GLU A 41 -31.63 -50.17 -3.34
CA GLU A 41 -32.05 -48.79 -3.47
C GLU A 41 -31.66 -47.94 -2.26
N PHE A 42 -31.75 -48.52 -1.05
CA PHE A 42 -31.30 -47.87 0.19
C PHE A 42 -29.79 -47.67 0.21
N ALA A 43 -29.00 -48.68 -0.22
CA ALA A 43 -27.54 -48.58 -0.33
C ALA A 43 -27.11 -47.53 -1.35
N MET A 44 -27.72 -47.46 -2.52
CA MET A 44 -27.47 -46.45 -3.53
C MET A 44 -27.82 -45.05 -3.04
N LYS A 45 -28.92 -44.86 -2.31
CA LYS A 45 -29.26 -43.58 -1.69
C LYS A 45 -28.28 -43.15 -0.61
N GLN A 46 -27.76 -44.07 0.20
CA GLN A 46 -26.71 -43.78 1.18
C GLN A 46 -25.40 -43.38 0.52
N GLU A 47 -24.95 -44.12 -0.50
CA GLU A 47 -23.74 -43.80 -1.24
C GLU A 47 -23.83 -42.45 -1.95
N HIS A 48 -24.99 -42.11 -2.54
CA HIS A 48 -25.23 -40.80 -3.15
C HIS A 48 -25.23 -39.66 -2.09
N ARG A 49 -25.78 -39.92 -0.91
CA ARG A 49 -25.81 -38.95 0.21
C ARG A 49 -24.43 -38.75 0.79
N GLN A 50 -23.61 -39.79 0.89
CA GLN A 50 -22.25 -39.72 1.38
C GLN A 50 -21.33 -39.00 0.37
N LYS A 51 -21.47 -39.25 -0.93
CA LYS A 51 -20.75 -38.54 -1.99
C LYS A 51 -21.14 -37.06 -2.03
N SER A 52 -22.41 -36.71 -1.88
CA SER A 52 -22.85 -35.29 -1.85
C SER A 52 -22.34 -34.52 -0.66
N GLY A 53 -22.22 -35.17 0.51
CA GLY A 53 -21.67 -34.55 1.73
C GLY A 53 -20.18 -34.24 1.61
N THR A 54 -19.40 -35.16 1.05
CA THR A 54 -17.95 -34.96 0.83
C THR A 54 -17.68 -33.88 -0.22
N TRP A 55 -18.44 -33.82 -1.29
CA TRP A 55 -18.34 -32.78 -2.32
C TRP A 55 -18.63 -31.38 -1.77
N SER A 56 -19.63 -31.23 -0.89
CA SER A 56 -19.96 -29.95 -0.28
C SER A 56 -18.86 -29.48 0.68
N LEU A 57 -18.27 -30.38 1.44
CA LEU A 57 -17.16 -30.08 2.35
C LEU A 57 -15.90 -29.70 1.57
N GLN A 58 -15.56 -30.45 0.51
CA GLN A 58 -14.41 -30.15 -0.35
C GLN A 58 -14.55 -28.77 -1.03
N ARG A 59 -15.75 -28.42 -1.52
CA ARG A 59 -16.00 -27.09 -2.11
C ARG A 59 -15.83 -25.97 -1.09
N LYS A 60 -16.28 -26.17 0.14
CA LYS A 60 -16.08 -25.20 1.23
C LYS A 60 -14.61 -25.06 1.62
N LEU A 61 -13.87 -26.14 1.69
CA LEU A 61 -12.43 -26.14 1.96
C LEU A 61 -11.65 -25.48 0.83
N LEU A 62 -11.98 -25.78 -0.42
CA LEU A 62 -11.38 -25.16 -1.60
C LEU A 62 -11.65 -23.65 -1.61
N GLY A 63 -12.90 -23.24 -1.32
CA GLY A 63 -13.24 -21.82 -1.22
C GLY A 63 -12.41 -21.09 -0.14
N LYS A 64 -12.27 -21.69 1.05
CA LYS A 64 -11.43 -21.13 2.11
C LYS A 64 -9.95 -21.07 1.70
N ALA A 65 -9.43 -22.13 1.08
CA ALA A 65 -8.05 -22.17 0.60
C ALA A 65 -7.77 -21.10 -0.47
N LEU A 66 -8.70 -20.87 -1.40
CA LEU A 66 -8.60 -19.82 -2.40
C LEU A 66 -8.60 -18.41 -1.77
N VAL A 67 -9.49 -18.18 -0.80
CA VAL A 67 -9.54 -16.89 -0.08
C VAL A 67 -8.24 -16.68 0.71
N CYS A 68 -7.77 -17.67 1.46
CA CYS A 68 -6.51 -17.58 2.19
C CYS A 68 -5.32 -17.38 1.22
N GLY A 69 -5.26 -18.11 0.13
CA GLY A 69 -4.23 -17.95 -0.90
C GLY A 69 -4.24 -16.55 -1.52
N PHE A 70 -5.41 -16.02 -1.82
CA PHE A 70 -5.56 -14.65 -2.31
C PHE A 70 -5.08 -13.61 -1.30
N LEU A 71 -5.49 -13.73 -0.03
CA LEU A 71 -5.06 -12.81 1.03
C LEU A 71 -3.54 -12.87 1.26
N LEU A 72 -2.95 -14.06 1.21
CA LEU A 72 -1.50 -14.23 1.30
C LEU A 72 -0.78 -13.60 0.11
N ALA A 73 -1.28 -13.77 -1.10
CA ALA A 73 -0.70 -13.18 -2.31
C ALA A 73 -0.76 -11.64 -2.26
N VAL A 74 -1.91 -11.07 -1.83
CA VAL A 74 -2.05 -9.63 -1.62
C VAL A 74 -1.08 -9.14 -0.55
N GLY A 75 -0.99 -9.82 0.60
CA GLY A 75 -0.06 -9.49 1.68
C GLY A 75 1.39 -9.54 1.22
N ALA A 76 1.80 -10.59 0.52
CA ALA A 76 3.14 -10.74 -0.01
C ALA A 76 3.51 -9.64 -1.03
N SER A 77 2.53 -9.19 -1.84
CA SER A 77 2.71 -8.08 -2.79
C SER A 77 2.79 -6.71 -2.12
N PHE A 78 2.13 -6.54 -0.97
CA PHE A 78 2.07 -5.25 -0.26
C PHE A 78 3.22 -5.06 0.73
N PHE A 79 3.68 -6.12 1.36
CA PHE A 79 4.66 -6.07 2.45
C PHE A 79 5.99 -5.39 2.05
N PRO A 80 6.66 -5.73 0.93
CA PRO A 80 7.90 -5.06 0.52
C PRO A 80 7.71 -3.55 0.32
N PHE A 81 6.59 -3.16 -0.31
CA PHE A 81 6.24 -1.75 -0.51
C PHE A 81 6.05 -1.02 0.82
N ALA A 82 5.29 -1.59 1.76
CA ALA A 82 5.06 -1.00 3.07
C ALA A 82 6.37 -0.89 3.88
N ALA A 83 7.24 -1.90 3.79
CA ALA A 83 8.55 -1.89 4.44
C ALA A 83 9.45 -0.76 3.91
N ALA A 84 9.56 -0.59 2.60
CA ALA A 84 10.33 0.50 2.01
C ALA A 84 9.73 1.87 2.34
N CYS A 85 8.40 2.04 2.32
CA CYS A 85 7.75 3.27 2.78
C CYS A 85 8.06 3.59 4.26
N ALA A 86 8.20 2.57 5.11
CA ALA A 86 8.53 2.75 6.53
C ALA A 86 10.02 3.09 6.76
N GLN A 87 10.91 2.69 5.86
CA GLN A 87 12.34 2.98 5.92
C GLN A 87 12.70 4.33 5.31
N LEU A 88 11.98 4.79 4.29
CA LEU A 88 12.26 6.04 3.59
C LEU A 88 12.43 7.26 4.51
N PRO A 89 11.65 7.46 5.59
CA PRO A 89 11.87 8.54 6.53
C PRO A 89 13.24 8.51 7.24
N GLN A 90 13.93 7.37 7.26
CA GLN A 90 15.26 7.23 7.84
C GLN A 90 16.39 7.59 6.87
N ASN A 91 16.06 7.79 5.60
CA ASN A 91 17.01 8.13 4.54
C ASN A 91 16.81 9.55 3.99
N VAL A 92 15.84 10.30 4.53
CA VAL A 92 15.42 11.60 3.98
C VAL A 92 15.31 12.64 5.08
N VAL A 93 15.94 13.82 4.87
CA VAL A 93 15.65 15.04 5.65
C VAL A 93 14.76 15.95 4.83
N ARG A 94 13.59 16.32 5.39
CA ARG A 94 12.64 17.21 4.74
C ARG A 94 12.94 18.67 5.02
N LEU A 95 12.46 19.56 4.15
CA LEU A 95 12.41 21.00 4.37
C LEU A 95 10.97 21.44 4.50
N HIS A 96 10.70 22.26 5.51
CA HIS A 96 9.40 22.90 5.71
C HIS A 96 9.61 24.39 5.93
N VAL A 97 9.18 25.22 4.97
CA VAL A 97 9.22 26.68 5.10
C VAL A 97 7.80 27.20 5.27
N VAL A 98 7.57 27.97 6.35
CA VAL A 98 6.27 28.54 6.69
C VAL A 98 6.34 30.05 6.47
N ALA A 99 5.50 30.60 5.62
CA ALA A 99 5.43 32.04 5.38
C ALA A 99 4.86 32.79 6.59
N HIS A 100 5.22 34.04 6.73
CA HIS A 100 4.65 34.94 7.73
C HIS A 100 3.13 35.00 7.63
N SER A 101 2.61 35.29 6.43
CA SER A 101 1.16 35.33 6.16
C SER A 101 0.83 34.81 4.75
N ASN A 102 -0.44 34.96 4.34
CA ASN A 102 -0.88 34.60 2.99
C ASN A 102 -0.82 35.74 1.97
N ARG A 103 -0.23 36.89 2.33
CA ARG A 103 -0.02 37.99 1.38
C ARG A 103 0.91 37.54 0.26
N GLU A 104 0.75 38.09 -0.91
CA GLU A 104 1.53 37.73 -2.10
C GLU A 104 3.03 37.94 -1.87
N GLU A 105 3.42 39.04 -1.23
CA GLU A 105 4.80 39.38 -0.87
C GLU A 105 5.42 38.31 0.05
N ASP A 106 4.69 37.88 1.10
CA ASP A 106 5.15 36.88 2.06
C ASP A 106 5.26 35.50 1.38
N GLN A 107 4.43 35.21 0.39
CA GLN A 107 4.53 33.99 -0.39
C GLN A 107 5.69 34.03 -1.38
N ALA A 108 6.01 35.19 -1.96
CA ALA A 108 7.14 35.37 -2.86
C ALA A 108 8.46 35.25 -2.09
N VAL A 109 8.61 35.97 -0.98
CA VAL A 109 9.85 35.96 -0.18
C VAL A 109 10.11 34.57 0.44
N LYS A 110 9.09 33.85 0.81
CA LYS A 110 9.23 32.44 1.26
C LYS A 110 9.98 31.58 0.24
N LEU A 111 9.75 31.78 -1.05
CA LEU A 111 10.45 31.02 -2.11
C LEU A 111 11.92 31.42 -2.21
N LEU A 112 12.23 32.72 -2.05
CA LEU A 112 13.62 33.21 -2.02
C LEU A 112 14.37 32.63 -0.81
N VAL A 113 13.74 32.66 0.38
CA VAL A 113 14.31 32.04 1.59
C VAL A 113 14.53 30.54 1.40
N ARG A 114 13.56 29.84 0.81
CA ARG A 114 13.72 28.41 0.49
C ARG A 114 14.99 28.16 -0.33
N ASP A 115 15.17 28.93 -1.41
CA ASP A 115 16.28 28.74 -2.34
C ASP A 115 17.62 29.05 -1.67
N ALA A 116 17.72 30.14 -0.93
CA ALA A 116 18.91 30.52 -0.18
C ALA A 116 19.27 29.46 0.89
N VAL A 117 18.29 29.01 1.66
CA VAL A 117 18.48 27.96 2.68
C VAL A 117 18.89 26.62 2.07
N LEU A 118 18.32 26.22 0.92
CA LEU A 118 18.73 25.00 0.23
C LEU A 118 20.17 25.08 -0.28
N GLU A 119 20.55 26.20 -0.86
CA GLU A 119 21.91 26.44 -1.31
C GLU A 119 22.93 26.39 -0.14
N GLU A 120 22.64 27.07 0.94
CA GLU A 120 23.48 27.06 2.15
C GLU A 120 23.55 25.65 2.77
N ALA A 121 22.39 24.99 2.96
CA ALA A 121 22.32 23.64 3.50
C ALA A 121 23.16 22.65 2.69
N SER A 122 23.15 22.74 1.36
CA SER A 122 23.90 21.83 0.47
C SER A 122 25.40 21.86 0.75
N ARG A 123 25.96 23.01 1.10
CA ARG A 123 27.38 23.17 1.46
C ARG A 123 27.75 22.42 2.75
N TRP A 124 26.82 22.36 3.71
CA TRP A 124 27.07 21.74 5.01
C TRP A 124 26.98 20.23 5.03
N TYR A 125 26.16 19.63 4.15
CA TYR A 125 26.06 18.16 4.03
C TYR A 125 26.78 17.61 2.79
N GLU A 126 27.57 18.43 2.08
CA GLU A 126 28.38 17.95 0.98
C GLU A 126 29.31 16.81 1.45
N GLY A 127 29.26 15.67 0.75
CA GLY A 127 29.99 14.45 1.12
C GLY A 127 29.33 13.59 2.20
N ALA A 128 28.18 13.97 2.76
CA ALA A 128 27.43 13.11 3.66
C ALA A 128 26.90 11.88 2.89
N ALA A 129 27.21 10.68 3.39
CA ALA A 129 26.78 9.43 2.79
C ALA A 129 25.40 8.96 3.35
N THR A 130 25.01 9.46 4.54
CA THR A 130 23.79 9.04 5.23
C THR A 130 22.96 10.24 5.67
N MET A 131 21.66 9.98 5.92
CA MET A 131 20.75 10.97 6.48
C MET A 131 21.20 11.45 7.87
N GLU A 132 21.76 10.56 8.69
CA GLU A 132 22.28 10.86 10.00
C GLU A 132 23.42 11.86 9.92
N GLU A 133 24.39 11.67 9.03
CA GLU A 133 25.51 12.58 8.80
C GLU A 133 25.03 13.95 8.31
N ALA A 134 24.15 13.95 7.29
CA ALA A 134 23.55 15.17 6.77
C ALA A 134 22.77 15.93 7.86
N SER A 135 21.94 15.21 8.62
CA SER A 135 21.17 15.80 9.71
C SER A 135 22.07 16.36 10.84
N ALA A 136 23.15 15.66 11.20
CA ALA A 136 24.11 16.13 12.19
C ALA A 136 24.80 17.43 11.74
N ALA A 137 25.24 17.46 10.47
CA ALA A 137 25.82 18.66 9.88
C ALA A 137 24.84 19.85 9.91
N LEU A 138 23.60 19.63 9.47
CA LEU A 138 22.56 20.67 9.51
C LEU A 138 22.25 21.13 10.94
N CYS A 139 22.28 20.25 11.95
CA CYS A 139 22.09 20.62 13.34
C CYS A 139 23.21 21.54 13.87
N VAL A 140 24.46 21.26 13.49
CA VAL A 140 25.61 22.10 13.87
C VAL A 140 25.49 23.50 13.27
N HIS A 141 24.94 23.62 12.08
CA HIS A 141 24.86 24.86 11.30
C HIS A 141 23.46 25.51 11.29
N LEU A 142 22.56 25.11 12.24
CA LEU A 142 21.21 25.69 12.34
C LEU A 142 21.19 27.20 12.46
N GLU A 143 22.13 27.78 13.21
CA GLU A 143 22.22 29.24 13.37
C GLU A 143 22.58 29.92 12.04
N SER A 144 23.56 29.38 11.30
CA SER A 144 23.92 29.85 9.96
C SER A 144 22.75 29.79 8.98
N LEU A 145 21.97 28.70 8.99
CA LEU A 145 20.78 28.57 8.17
C LEU A 145 19.70 29.59 8.57
N GLY A 146 19.56 29.86 9.85
CA GLY A 146 18.68 30.92 10.37
C GLY A 146 19.16 32.31 9.93
N ASP A 147 20.47 32.58 9.98
CA ASP A 147 21.05 33.84 9.51
C ASP A 147 20.84 34.04 8.01
N THR A 148 21.03 33.00 7.20
CA THR A 148 20.74 33.03 5.76
C THR A 148 19.28 33.40 5.50
N ALA A 149 18.35 32.80 6.25
CA ALA A 149 16.94 33.14 6.14
C ALA A 149 16.66 34.60 6.55
N ARG A 150 17.25 35.08 7.65
CA ARG A 150 17.09 36.46 8.12
C ARG A 150 17.69 37.46 7.14
N GLN A 151 18.85 37.16 6.59
CA GLN A 151 19.51 38.02 5.61
C GLN A 151 18.65 38.15 4.35
N THR A 152 18.12 37.02 3.85
CA THR A 152 17.21 37.02 2.68
C THR A 152 15.96 37.87 2.94
N LEU A 153 15.42 37.86 4.17
CA LEU A 153 14.28 38.72 4.52
C LEU A 153 14.69 40.20 4.54
N ALA A 154 15.85 40.52 5.09
CA ALA A 154 16.36 41.89 5.13
C ALA A 154 16.64 42.45 3.73
N ASP A 155 17.17 41.63 2.82
CA ASP A 155 17.42 42.01 1.41
C ASP A 155 16.14 42.28 0.64
N GLN A 156 14.98 41.85 1.15
CA GLN A 156 13.66 42.09 0.59
C GLN A 156 12.83 43.09 1.44
N ASP A 157 13.47 43.87 2.31
CA ASP A 157 12.84 44.88 3.16
C ASP A 157 11.69 44.34 4.04
N MET A 158 11.76 43.04 4.45
CA MET A 158 10.80 42.49 5.38
C MET A 158 11.09 42.85 6.83
N ASP A 159 10.05 43.24 7.56
CA ASP A 159 10.15 43.76 8.96
C ASP A 159 10.06 42.67 10.04
N TYR A 160 10.05 41.40 9.63
CA TYR A 160 9.99 40.24 10.53
C TYR A 160 11.21 39.33 10.38
N SER A 161 11.45 38.53 11.41
CA SER A 161 12.62 37.65 11.48
C SER A 161 12.29 36.23 11.02
N ALA A 162 13.30 35.37 10.98
CA ALA A 162 13.17 33.93 10.71
C ALA A 162 13.82 33.09 11.80
N THR A 163 13.30 31.89 12.02
CA THR A 163 13.87 30.86 12.89
C THR A 163 14.11 29.58 12.15
N ALA A 164 15.23 28.92 12.43
CA ALA A 164 15.54 27.58 11.90
C ALA A 164 15.55 26.56 13.05
N GLN A 165 14.97 25.40 12.85
CA GLN A 165 14.99 24.30 13.82
C GLN A 165 14.95 22.92 13.17
N MET A 166 15.62 21.95 13.77
CA MET A 166 15.42 20.53 13.42
C MET A 166 14.32 19.93 14.28
N THR A 167 13.35 19.28 13.65
CA THR A 167 12.20 18.67 14.34
C THR A 167 11.74 17.42 13.61
N GLU A 168 10.95 16.59 14.28
CA GLU A 168 10.20 15.52 13.62
C GLU A 168 8.77 15.96 13.35
N MET A 169 8.33 15.81 12.10
CA MET A 169 7.00 16.22 11.68
C MET A 169 6.33 15.12 10.86
N TYR A 170 5.01 15.00 11.00
CA TYR A 170 4.18 14.18 10.11
C TYR A 170 3.95 14.89 8.78
N PHE A 171 4.09 14.13 7.70
CA PHE A 171 3.74 14.55 6.33
C PHE A 171 2.73 13.56 5.75
N SER A 172 1.70 14.07 5.10
CA SER A 172 0.88 13.27 4.19
C SER A 172 1.69 12.92 2.94
N THR A 173 1.22 11.95 2.15
CA THR A 173 1.83 11.64 0.85
C THR A 173 1.93 12.90 -0.01
N ARG A 174 3.11 13.17 -0.56
CA ARG A 174 3.40 14.33 -1.40
C ARG A 174 3.90 13.93 -2.76
N ASP A 175 3.29 14.52 -3.79
CA ASP A 175 3.66 14.38 -5.18
C ASP A 175 4.47 15.61 -5.61
N TYR A 176 5.65 15.37 -6.20
CA TYR A 176 6.57 16.41 -6.69
C TYR A 176 6.68 16.39 -8.23
N GLY A 177 5.81 15.63 -8.91
CA GLY A 177 5.82 15.47 -10.36
C GLY A 177 6.73 14.33 -10.82
N SER A 178 8.04 14.48 -10.69
CA SER A 178 9.04 13.47 -11.03
C SER A 178 9.12 12.33 -10.00
N PHE A 179 8.77 12.59 -8.76
CA PHE A 179 8.82 11.61 -7.67
C PHE A 179 7.70 11.84 -6.64
N ARG A 180 7.44 10.83 -5.80
CA ARG A 180 6.44 10.90 -4.73
C ARG A 180 7.00 10.33 -3.44
N LEU A 181 6.75 11.01 -2.33
CA LEU A 181 7.12 10.54 -1.01
C LEU A 181 5.89 10.08 -0.21
N PRO A 182 5.96 8.92 0.45
CA PRO A 182 4.87 8.39 1.26
C PRO A 182 4.59 9.25 2.48
N ALA A 183 3.40 9.06 3.06
CA ALA A 183 3.06 9.60 4.36
C ALA A 183 3.95 8.98 5.44
N GLY A 184 4.32 9.78 6.43
CA GLY A 184 5.16 9.34 7.55
C GLY A 184 5.68 10.49 8.38
N ARG A 185 6.40 10.16 9.44
CA ARG A 185 7.14 11.14 10.26
C ARG A 185 8.56 11.23 9.76
N TYR A 186 8.98 12.45 9.44
CA TYR A 186 10.29 12.74 8.87
C TYR A 186 11.06 13.71 9.74
N ARG A 187 12.38 13.52 9.82
CA ARG A 187 13.29 14.55 10.30
C ARG A 187 13.22 15.74 9.35
N THR A 188 13.08 16.95 9.90
CA THR A 188 12.70 18.12 9.11
C THR A 188 13.45 19.34 9.56
N LEU A 189 14.14 20.00 8.62
CA LEU A 189 14.60 21.37 8.77
C LEU A 189 13.37 22.28 8.58
N ARG A 190 12.93 22.92 9.66
CA ARG A 190 11.81 23.85 9.63
C ARG A 190 12.32 25.28 9.71
N ILE A 191 11.94 26.09 8.74
CA ILE A 191 12.17 27.53 8.70
C ILE A 191 10.82 28.22 8.87
N THR A 192 10.69 29.03 9.92
CA THR A 192 9.46 29.78 10.19
C THR A 192 9.76 31.28 10.00
N LEU A 193 9.00 31.92 9.14
CA LEU A 193 9.09 33.34 8.81
C LEU A 193 8.06 34.12 9.62
N GLY A 194 8.51 35.06 10.45
CA GLY A 194 7.63 35.87 11.29
C GLY A 194 6.73 35.02 12.18
N GLU A 195 5.40 35.24 12.06
CA GLU A 195 4.39 34.49 12.84
C GLU A 195 4.12 33.08 12.34
N GLY A 196 4.58 32.72 11.13
CA GLY A 196 4.35 31.38 10.57
C GLY A 196 2.87 31.07 10.32
N ALA A 197 2.05 32.09 10.05
CA ALA A 197 0.61 31.95 9.85
C ALA A 197 0.20 31.73 8.38
N GLY A 198 1.17 31.77 7.47
CA GLY A 198 0.94 31.64 6.04
C GLY A 198 1.03 30.20 5.50
N LYS A 199 0.90 30.08 4.18
CA LYS A 199 0.98 28.79 3.47
C LYS A 199 2.37 28.19 3.58
N ASN A 200 2.40 26.90 3.75
CA ASN A 200 3.61 26.08 3.85
C ASN A 200 4.23 25.79 2.48
N TRP A 201 5.55 25.65 2.46
CA TRP A 201 6.29 25.00 1.39
C TRP A 201 6.93 23.72 1.93
N TRP A 202 6.80 22.63 1.17
CA TRP A 202 7.28 21.31 1.55
C TRP A 202 8.28 20.81 0.51
N CYS A 203 9.47 20.40 0.96
CA CYS A 203 10.53 19.94 0.09
C CYS A 203 11.38 18.84 0.75
N VAL A 204 12.50 18.50 0.12
CA VAL A 204 13.51 17.55 0.60
C VAL A 204 14.87 18.23 0.55
N VAL A 205 15.56 18.30 1.69
CA VAL A 205 16.89 18.88 1.77
C VAL A 205 17.98 17.84 1.54
N PHE A 206 17.78 16.63 2.03
CA PHE A 206 18.69 15.52 1.81
C PHE A 206 17.92 14.21 1.50
N PRO A 207 18.29 13.44 0.45
CA PRO A 207 19.16 13.90 -0.63
C PRO A 207 18.55 15.10 -1.39
N SER A 208 19.34 15.83 -2.15
CA SER A 208 18.98 17.13 -2.77
C SER A 208 17.93 17.01 -3.89
N LEU A 209 16.72 16.55 -3.55
CA LEU A 209 15.63 16.30 -4.50
C LEU A 209 14.87 17.56 -4.95
N CYS A 210 15.11 18.69 -4.31
CA CYS A 210 14.47 19.98 -4.64
C CYS A 210 15.25 20.84 -5.62
N LEU A 211 16.36 20.35 -6.12
CA LEU A 211 17.17 20.99 -7.15
C LEU A 211 16.59 20.74 -8.56
N PRO A 212 17.05 21.45 -9.60
CA PRO A 212 16.60 21.22 -10.99
C PRO A 212 16.72 19.76 -11.40
N ALA A 213 15.89 19.32 -12.34
CA ALA A 213 15.71 17.92 -12.75
C ALA A 213 17.04 17.15 -13.06
N ALA A 214 18.05 17.83 -13.57
CA ALA A 214 19.36 17.25 -13.87
C ALA A 214 20.11 16.75 -12.61
N SER A 215 19.87 17.36 -11.46
CA SER A 215 20.48 16.97 -10.16
C SER A 215 19.61 15.99 -9.39
N GLN A 216 18.34 15.87 -9.72
CA GLN A 216 17.40 14.98 -9.03
C GLN A 216 17.70 13.50 -9.29
N GLU A 217 18.12 13.14 -10.52
CA GLU A 217 18.46 11.78 -10.86
C GLU A 217 19.67 11.28 -10.03
N GLU A 218 20.70 12.11 -9.91
CA GLU A 218 21.86 11.80 -9.06
C GLU A 218 21.49 11.72 -7.58
N ALA A 219 20.63 12.63 -7.11
CA ALA A 219 20.14 12.63 -5.72
C ALA A 219 19.29 11.39 -5.40
N LEU A 220 18.50 10.88 -6.35
CA LEU A 220 17.73 9.65 -6.17
C LEU A 220 18.62 8.40 -6.07
N LEU A 221 19.81 8.41 -6.69
CA LEU A 221 20.80 7.33 -6.55
C LEU A 221 21.36 7.20 -5.12
N ALA A 222 21.25 8.23 -4.29
CA ALA A 222 21.63 8.17 -2.89
C ALA A 222 20.62 7.36 -2.04
N LEU A 223 19.42 7.09 -2.56
CA LEU A 223 18.44 6.24 -1.88
C LEU A 223 18.72 4.76 -2.15
N PRO A 224 18.46 3.86 -1.16
CA PRO A 224 18.43 2.42 -1.40
C PRO A 224 17.51 2.04 -2.55
N GLU A 225 17.87 1.00 -3.32
CA GLU A 225 17.19 0.63 -4.56
C GLU A 225 15.66 0.41 -4.39
N ALA A 226 15.25 -0.27 -3.32
CA ALA A 226 13.84 -0.53 -3.04
C ALA A 226 13.03 0.73 -2.75
N GLU A 227 13.66 1.75 -2.15
CA GLU A 227 13.03 3.04 -1.86
C GLU A 227 12.98 3.91 -3.11
N ARG A 228 14.08 3.95 -3.87
CA ARG A 228 14.17 4.66 -5.13
C ARG A 228 13.13 4.18 -6.13
N GLU A 229 12.96 2.86 -6.30
CA GLU A 229 11.94 2.28 -7.19
C GLU A 229 10.54 2.79 -6.85
N ILE A 230 10.18 2.82 -5.56
CA ILE A 230 8.86 3.26 -5.11
C ILE A 230 8.67 4.76 -5.35
N VAL A 231 9.71 5.54 -5.14
CA VAL A 231 9.69 7.01 -5.27
C VAL A 231 9.56 7.41 -6.75
N GLU A 232 10.34 6.80 -7.64
CA GLU A 232 10.35 7.07 -9.08
C GLU A 232 9.11 6.51 -9.77
N ASN A 233 8.77 5.24 -9.53
CA ASN A 233 7.63 4.57 -10.17
C ASN A 233 6.30 4.81 -9.45
N SER A 234 6.16 5.96 -8.80
CA SER A 234 5.03 6.30 -7.93
C SER A 234 3.66 6.15 -8.60
N GLN A 235 3.56 6.30 -9.91
CA GLN A 235 2.33 6.13 -10.68
C GLN A 235 1.79 4.68 -10.60
N ALA A 236 2.68 3.69 -10.61
CA ALA A 236 2.31 2.28 -10.49
C ALA A 236 1.79 1.92 -9.08
N TYR A 237 2.14 2.73 -8.08
CA TYR A 237 1.86 2.45 -6.66
C TYR A 237 0.79 3.35 -6.03
N GLN A 238 0.01 4.10 -6.80
CA GLN A 238 -0.96 5.08 -6.28
C GLN A 238 -1.90 4.53 -5.20
N VAL A 239 -2.48 3.35 -5.45
CA VAL A 239 -3.39 2.70 -4.49
C VAL A 239 -2.65 2.28 -3.22
N LYS A 240 -1.43 1.76 -3.37
CA LYS A 240 -0.59 1.34 -2.23
C LYS A 240 -0.21 2.54 -1.36
N PHE A 241 0.13 3.69 -1.97
CA PHE A 241 0.40 4.94 -1.24
C PHE A 241 -0.82 5.39 -0.43
N LYS A 242 -2.03 5.28 -0.99
CA LYS A 242 -3.26 5.64 -0.25
C LYS A 242 -3.50 4.74 0.96
N VAL A 243 -3.21 3.46 0.85
CA VAL A 243 -3.32 2.53 2.00
C VAL A 243 -2.33 2.89 3.09
N VAL A 244 -1.06 3.19 2.73
CA VAL A 244 -0.04 3.64 3.69
C VAL A 244 -0.44 4.97 4.32
N GLU A 245 -0.95 5.92 3.55
CA GLU A 245 -1.40 7.23 4.05
C GLU A 245 -2.54 7.08 5.08
N LEU A 246 -3.53 6.22 4.80
CA LEU A 246 -4.61 5.92 5.75
C LEU A 246 -4.08 5.29 7.04
N TRP A 247 -3.14 4.35 6.92
CA TRP A 247 -2.52 3.70 8.06
C TRP A 247 -1.73 4.69 8.92
N GLU A 248 -0.88 5.51 8.30
CA GLU A 248 -0.07 6.51 9.03
C GLU A 248 -0.95 7.62 9.64
N SER A 249 -2.02 8.03 8.95
CA SER A 249 -3.00 8.99 9.51
C SER A 249 -3.73 8.42 10.73
N LEU A 250 -4.12 7.14 10.69
CA LEU A 250 -4.71 6.47 11.83
C LEU A 250 -3.72 6.37 13.00
N ARG A 251 -2.49 6.01 12.71
CA ARG A 251 -1.41 5.90 13.69
C ARG A 251 -1.11 7.24 14.36
N GLU A 252 -1.11 8.33 13.58
CA GLU A 252 -0.91 9.68 14.09
C GLU A 252 -2.08 10.13 14.99
N TRP A 253 -3.31 9.84 14.58
CA TRP A 253 -4.50 10.09 15.39
C TRP A 253 -4.51 9.33 16.72
N LEU A 254 -3.97 8.11 16.75
CA LEU A 254 -3.84 7.32 17.98
C LEU A 254 -2.74 7.81 18.92
N ARG A 255 -1.79 8.63 18.43
CA ARG A 255 -0.70 9.21 19.23
C ARG A 255 -1.04 10.56 19.88
N GLY A 256 -2.00 11.29 19.30
CA GLY A 256 -2.46 12.60 19.79
C GLY A 256 -3.56 12.52 20.78
#